data_de0c6db3e3e0bf2fc9039fb69586d84a
#
_entry.id   de0c6db3e3e0bf2fc9039fb69586d84a
#
_cell.length_a   1.000
_cell.length_b   1.000
_cell.length_c   1.000
_cell.angle_alpha   90.00
_cell.angle_beta   90.00
_cell.angle_gamma   90.00
#
_symmetry.space_group_name_H-M   'P 1'
#
loop_
_entity.id
_entity.type
_entity.pdbx_description
1 polymer ?
#
loop_
_entity_poly.entity_id
_entity_poly.type
_entity_poly.pdbx_seq_one_letter_code
_entity_poly.pdbx_strand_id
1 'polypeptide(L)'
;MIFEEMLREERQEGLEAGRREGLEAGRKEGQLKAKQEAVIEVLGELGMIPERLVLQMESVEDFEILRALLKLAAKADSIDAFEESAAEFFL
;
A
#
# COMPACT_ATOMS: atom_id res chain seq x y z
N MET A 1 -18.30 -28.52 34.03
CA MET A 1 -18.07 -27.15 34.51
C MET A 1 -16.73 -26.61 34.06
N ILE A 2 -15.64 -27.24 34.47
CA ILE A 2 -14.30 -26.82 34.07
C ILE A 2 -14.11 -26.86 32.53
N PHE A 3 -14.70 -27.85 31.89
CA PHE A 3 -14.64 -28.03 30.44
C PHE A 3 -15.34 -26.90 29.67
N GLU A 4 -16.49 -26.44 30.15
CA GLU A 4 -17.23 -25.33 29.52
C GLU A 4 -16.50 -24.00 29.67
N GLU A 5 -15.85 -23.77 30.81
CA GLU A 5 -15.05 -22.58 31.03
C GLU A 5 -13.81 -22.54 30.10
N MET A 6 -13.15 -23.67 29.90
CA MET A 6 -12.04 -23.80 28.98
C MET A 6 -12.45 -23.50 27.54
N LEU A 7 -13.61 -23.98 27.11
CA LEU A 7 -14.13 -23.70 25.76
C LEU A 7 -14.44 -22.23 25.56
N ARG A 8 -14.95 -21.54 26.60
CA ARG A 8 -15.21 -20.11 26.53
C ARG A 8 -13.93 -19.30 26.42
N GLU A 9 -12.90 -19.64 27.18
CA GLU A 9 -11.61 -18.98 27.14
C GLU A 9 -10.94 -19.15 25.78
N GLU A 10 -10.96 -20.35 25.21
CA GLU A 10 -10.44 -20.61 23.88
C GLU A 10 -11.14 -19.79 22.79
N ARG A 11 -12.47 -19.65 22.87
CA ARG A 11 -13.24 -18.83 21.94
C ARG A 11 -12.87 -17.35 22.02
N GLN A 12 -12.72 -16.83 23.24
CA GLN A 12 -12.34 -15.43 23.43
C GLN A 12 -10.95 -15.15 22.88
N GLU A 13 -9.99 -16.02 23.13
CA GLU A 13 -8.63 -15.90 22.59
C GLU A 13 -8.62 -15.95 21.08
N GLY A 14 -9.40 -16.85 20.47
CA GLY A 14 -9.52 -16.94 19.02
C GLY A 14 -10.13 -15.70 18.40
N LEU A 15 -11.17 -15.14 19.01
CA LEU A 15 -11.81 -13.91 18.53
C LEU A 15 -10.88 -12.70 18.64
N GLU A 16 -10.14 -12.59 19.74
CA GLU A 16 -9.17 -11.51 19.91
C GLU A 16 -8.02 -11.58 18.92
N ALA A 17 -7.49 -12.80 18.68
CA ALA A 17 -6.44 -13.03 17.69
C ALA A 17 -6.93 -12.64 16.28
N GLY A 18 -8.13 -13.08 15.89
CA GLY A 18 -8.73 -12.74 14.62
C GLY A 18 -8.96 -11.25 14.45
N ARG A 19 -9.37 -10.56 15.52
CA ARG A 19 -9.56 -9.11 15.51
C ARG A 19 -8.24 -8.37 15.31
N ARG A 20 -7.18 -8.80 16.00
CA ARG A 20 -5.84 -8.22 15.85
C ARG A 20 -5.31 -8.38 14.44
N GLU A 21 -5.43 -9.58 13.88
CA GLU A 21 -5.01 -9.87 12.52
C GLU A 21 -5.75 -9.00 11.51
N GLY A 22 -7.07 -8.83 11.68
CA GLY A 22 -7.88 -7.98 10.84
C GLY A 22 -7.47 -6.51 10.93
N LEU A 23 -7.19 -6.01 12.13
CA LEU A 23 -6.75 -4.63 12.33
C LEU A 23 -5.36 -4.38 11.72
N GLU A 24 -4.44 -5.32 11.87
CA GLU A 24 -3.10 -5.21 11.27
C GLU A 24 -3.15 -5.24 9.76
N ALA A 25 -3.96 -6.14 9.18
CA ALA A 25 -4.15 -6.22 7.73
C ALA A 25 -4.75 -4.91 7.19
N GLY A 26 -5.78 -4.38 7.86
CA GLY A 26 -6.39 -3.11 7.47
C GLY A 26 -5.44 -1.93 7.57
N ARG A 27 -4.57 -1.92 8.59
CA ARG A 27 -3.55 -0.88 8.75
C ARG A 27 -2.54 -0.94 7.61
N LYS A 28 -2.08 -2.14 7.24
CA LYS A 28 -1.16 -2.33 6.14
C LYS A 28 -1.74 -1.85 4.82
N GLU A 29 -2.98 -2.25 4.53
CA GLU A 29 -3.68 -1.81 3.32
C GLU A 29 -3.83 -0.28 3.28
N GLY A 30 -4.18 0.33 4.41
CA GLY A 30 -4.30 1.77 4.53
C GLY A 30 -2.98 2.49 4.29
N GLN A 31 -1.88 1.96 4.81
CA GLN A 31 -0.55 2.54 4.60
C GLN A 31 -0.09 2.41 3.16
N LEU A 32 -0.33 1.25 2.53
CA LEU A 32 -0.02 1.05 1.11
C LEU A 32 -0.78 2.04 0.24
N LYS A 33 -2.07 2.14 0.49
CA LYS A 33 -2.95 3.05 -0.26
C LYS A 33 -2.51 4.50 -0.10
N ALA A 34 -2.17 4.91 1.11
CA ALA A 34 -1.69 6.26 1.39
C ALA A 34 -0.39 6.56 0.63
N LYS A 35 0.54 5.61 0.57
CA LYS A 35 1.79 5.78 -0.16
C LYS A 35 1.57 5.80 -1.67
N GLN A 36 0.69 4.96 -2.19
CA GLN A 36 0.30 4.97 -3.59
C GLN A 36 -0.31 6.32 -3.97
N GLU A 37 -1.22 6.82 -3.15
CA GLU A 37 -1.85 8.13 -3.36
C GLU A 37 -0.84 9.27 -3.30
N ALA A 38 0.17 9.18 -2.42
CA ALA A 38 1.22 10.17 -2.32
C ALA A 38 2.04 10.27 -3.62
N VAL A 39 2.40 9.13 -4.23
CA VAL A 39 3.09 9.12 -5.52
C VAL A 39 2.23 9.73 -6.61
N ILE A 40 0.96 9.34 -6.67
CA ILE A 40 0.00 9.86 -7.65
C ILE A 40 -0.17 11.37 -7.49
N GLU A 41 -0.26 11.85 -6.27
CA GLU A 41 -0.41 13.27 -5.97
C GLU A 41 0.79 14.09 -6.48
N VAL A 42 2.01 13.60 -6.23
CA VAL A 42 3.23 14.26 -6.72
C VAL A 42 3.26 14.24 -8.25
N LEU A 43 2.91 13.12 -8.88
CA LEU A 43 2.82 13.03 -10.34
C LEU A 43 1.79 13.99 -10.92
N GLY A 44 0.68 14.20 -10.20
CA GLY A 44 -0.36 15.15 -10.61
C GLY A 44 0.13 16.60 -10.69
N GLU A 45 1.15 16.94 -9.91
CA GLU A 45 1.80 18.27 -9.97
C GLU A 45 2.62 18.45 -11.25
N LEU A 46 3.09 17.36 -11.84
CA LEU A 46 3.88 17.39 -13.07
C LEU A 46 3.01 17.53 -14.32
N GLY A 47 1.75 17.14 -14.26
CA GLY A 47 0.84 17.20 -15.38
C GLY A 47 -0.28 16.18 -15.27
N MET A 48 -0.98 15.96 -16.39
CA MET A 48 -2.08 14.99 -16.43
C MET A 48 -1.52 13.57 -16.46
N ILE A 49 -1.93 12.77 -15.47
CA ILE A 49 -1.46 11.39 -15.32
C ILE A 49 -2.29 10.46 -16.22
N PRO A 50 -1.68 9.66 -17.11
CA PRO A 50 -2.42 8.65 -17.86
C PRO A 50 -3.07 7.64 -16.93
N GLU A 51 -4.28 7.19 -17.25
CA GLU A 51 -5.01 6.21 -16.44
C GLU A 51 -4.21 4.92 -16.24
N ARG A 52 -3.51 4.44 -17.27
CA ARG A 52 -2.66 3.25 -17.19
C ARG A 52 -1.58 3.40 -16.11
N LEU A 53 -1.04 4.61 -15.96
CA LEU A 53 -0.01 4.88 -14.95
C LEU A 53 -0.60 4.90 -13.54
N VAL A 54 -1.78 5.46 -13.37
CA VAL A 54 -2.51 5.46 -12.10
C VAL A 54 -2.75 4.01 -11.65
N LEU A 55 -3.27 3.17 -12.55
CA LEU A 55 -3.51 1.75 -12.26
C LEU A 55 -2.22 1.01 -11.92
N GLN A 56 -1.13 1.33 -12.61
CA GLN A 56 0.19 0.76 -12.37
C GLN A 56 0.69 1.11 -10.96
N MET A 57 0.54 2.37 -10.54
CA MET A 57 0.92 2.79 -9.18
C MET A 57 0.05 2.12 -8.12
N GLU A 58 -1.24 1.99 -8.37
CA GLU A 58 -2.16 1.32 -7.45
C GLU A 58 -1.92 -0.19 -7.33
N SER A 59 -1.23 -0.79 -8.28
CA SER A 59 -0.88 -2.21 -8.25
C SER A 59 0.37 -2.52 -7.43
N VAL A 60 1.15 -1.53 -7.05
CA VAL A 60 2.39 -1.73 -6.28
C VAL A 60 2.05 -1.97 -4.82
N GLU A 61 2.47 -3.13 -4.31
CA GLU A 61 2.22 -3.54 -2.92
C GLU A 61 3.50 -3.54 -2.06
N ASP A 62 4.64 -3.20 -2.63
CA ASP A 62 5.92 -3.15 -1.95
C ASP A 62 6.24 -1.72 -1.49
N PHE A 63 6.41 -1.54 -0.18
CA PHE A 63 6.71 -0.24 0.43
C PHE A 63 8.04 0.35 -0.05
N GLU A 64 9.04 -0.49 -0.26
CA GLU A 64 10.35 -0.01 -0.72
C GLU A 64 10.29 0.50 -2.15
N ILE A 65 9.54 -0.19 -3.00
CA ILE A 65 9.31 0.25 -4.38
C ILE A 65 8.54 1.56 -4.38
N LEU A 66 7.49 1.67 -3.56
CA LEU A 66 6.71 2.91 -3.45
C LEU A 66 7.57 4.08 -2.96
N ARG A 67 8.47 3.83 -2.02
CA ARG A 67 9.39 4.85 -1.54
C ARG A 67 10.32 5.32 -2.66
N ALA A 68 10.86 4.38 -3.43
CA ALA A 68 11.71 4.70 -4.57
C ALA A 68 10.95 5.48 -5.64
N LEU A 69 9.72 5.07 -5.94
CA LEU A 69 8.88 5.76 -6.91
C LEU A 69 8.53 7.18 -6.45
N LEU A 70 8.28 7.37 -5.16
CA LEU A 70 8.01 8.69 -4.62
C LEU A 70 9.20 9.62 -4.79
N LYS A 71 10.41 9.12 -4.52
CA LYS A 71 11.65 9.88 -4.74
C LYS A 71 11.85 10.24 -6.21
N LEU A 72 11.60 9.30 -7.10
CA LEU A 72 11.69 9.53 -8.53
C LEU A 72 10.69 10.58 -9.00
N ALA A 73 9.45 10.48 -8.50
CA ALA A 73 8.40 11.45 -8.82
C ALA A 73 8.77 12.85 -8.34
N ALA A 74 9.34 12.96 -7.15
CA ALA A 74 9.76 14.25 -6.59
C ALA A 74 10.89 14.91 -7.36
N LYS A 75 11.74 14.11 -8.01
CA LYS A 75 12.89 14.60 -8.79
C LYS A 75 12.58 14.75 -10.28
N ALA A 76 11.50 14.17 -10.77
CA ALA A 76 11.17 14.19 -12.19
C ALA A 76 10.71 15.58 -12.64
N ASP A 77 11.08 15.94 -13.85
CA ASP A 77 10.65 17.20 -14.47
C ASP A 77 9.34 17.04 -15.25
N SER A 78 8.98 15.80 -15.59
CA SER A 78 7.77 15.49 -16.33
C SER A 78 7.34 14.06 -16.05
N ILE A 79 6.10 13.74 -16.44
CA ILE A 79 5.55 12.38 -16.32
C ILE A 79 6.35 11.40 -17.17
N ASP A 80 6.75 11.81 -18.40
CA ASP A 80 7.56 10.97 -19.26
C ASP A 80 8.93 10.66 -18.65
N ALA A 81 9.57 11.65 -18.05
CA ALA A 81 10.85 11.46 -17.35
C ALA A 81 10.69 10.50 -16.17
N PHE A 82 9.59 10.60 -15.43
CA PHE A 82 9.28 9.68 -14.33
C PHE A 82 9.11 8.25 -14.87
N GLU A 83 8.34 8.08 -15.94
CA GLU A 83 8.11 6.76 -16.53
C GLU A 83 9.41 6.09 -16.99
N GLU A 84 10.31 6.84 -17.60
CA GLU A 84 11.62 6.31 -18.01
C GLU A 84 12.43 5.83 -16.80
N SER A 85 12.48 6.64 -15.75
CA SER A 85 13.21 6.29 -14.53
C SER A 85 12.58 5.13 -13.78
N ALA A 86 11.26 5.02 -13.80
CA ALA A 86 10.52 4.00 -13.09
C ALA A 86 10.39 2.68 -13.85
N ALA A 87 10.76 2.65 -15.13
CA ALA A 87 10.58 1.47 -15.98
C ALA A 87 11.22 0.20 -15.41
N GLU A 88 12.37 0.32 -14.76
CA GLU A 88 13.07 -0.81 -14.15
C GLU A 88 12.27 -1.56 -13.07
N PHE A 89 11.34 -0.86 -12.41
CA PHE A 89 10.51 -1.46 -11.37
C PHE A 89 9.34 -2.28 -11.93
N PHE A 90 9.05 -2.15 -13.22
CA PHE A 90 7.90 -2.78 -13.87
C PHE A 90 8.28 -3.76 -14.99
N LEU A 91 9.55 -4.10 -15.06
CA LEU A 91 10.05 -5.08 -16.04
C LEU A 91 9.86 -6.53 -15.59
#